data_07a8be84de8e46201c903d2bfad9a3ce
#
_entry.id   07a8be84de8e46201c903d2bfad9a3ce
#
_cell.length_a   1.000
_cell.length_b   1.000
_cell.length_c   1.000
_cell.angle_alpha   90.00
_cell.angle_beta   90.00
_cell.angle_gamma   90.00
#
_symmetry.space_group_name_H-M   'P 1'
#
loop_
_entity.id
_entity.type
_entity.pdbx_description
1 polymer ?
#
loop_
_entity_poly.entity_id
_entity_poly.type
_entity_poly.pdbx_seq_one_letter_code
_entity_poly.pdbx_strand_id
1 'polypeptide(L)'
;MTDSGDVDADASLGIDEEIQQKLINEEYKTWKKNSPFLYDMILSTALEWPSLTTQWFPDFKEPPGKNYTVHRILIGTHTTHGHDNYLQIANVEIPKNAIPNPQDYDESKGEIGGYASSGEQATIKLNIEQKIIHPGEVNKARYQPQNINIIATMCNDGRILIFDRTKHSSIPKGPINPQIELIGHTSEGFALSWNPLEPGKLVTGSNDTTVRLWDLHNVSTAKNPKLNATRIYEHHTSVVNDVQYQPDHASIIGTVSDDLTLQILDTRIEAAGSVLSNKEGHTDAINALAFNHTSEYLLATASHDKTIGLWDMRNLSSKIHSLEGHIDAVTSLSWHPTEPAILGSGSYDRRIIFWDLSRIGEEQLPDDCEDGPPELLFMHGGHTNHLSDFSWNLNEPWLVCSAAEDNLIQIWKVAEAIVGNDIDDVLVEELEQ
;
A
#
# COMPACT_ATOMS: atom_id res chain seq x y z
N MET A 1 54.27 2.32 -1.02
CA MET A 1 53.38 1.25 -1.50
C MET A 1 52.01 1.83 -1.48
N THR A 2 51.58 2.27 -2.62
CA THR A 2 50.37 3.10 -2.84
C THR A 2 49.15 2.20 -2.99
N ASP A 3 48.16 2.64 -2.32
CA ASP A 3 46.78 2.19 -2.26
C ASP A 3 46.17 2.10 -3.68
N SER A 4 46.03 0.91 -4.22
CA SER A 4 45.41 0.65 -5.54
C SER A 4 44.15 -0.24 -5.45
N GLY A 5 43.65 -0.46 -4.23
CA GLY A 5 42.51 -1.34 -4.00
C GLY A 5 41.13 -0.67 -4.07
N ASP A 6 41.03 0.63 -3.74
CA ASP A 6 39.71 1.32 -3.64
C ASP A 6 39.17 1.83 -4.98
N VAL A 7 40.01 2.06 -5.98
CA VAL A 7 39.59 2.61 -7.27
C VAL A 7 38.90 1.56 -8.16
N ASP A 8 39.30 0.29 -8.04
CA ASP A 8 38.74 -0.81 -8.85
C ASP A 8 37.38 -1.30 -8.29
N ALA A 9 37.14 -1.17 -6.99
CA ALA A 9 35.87 -1.53 -6.37
C ALA A 9 34.74 -0.53 -6.73
N ASP A 10 35.06 0.77 -6.71
CA ASP A 10 34.11 1.83 -7.04
C ASP A 10 33.73 1.82 -8.55
N ALA A 11 34.69 1.47 -9.41
CA ALA A 11 34.45 1.32 -10.85
C ALA A 11 33.61 0.07 -11.18
N SER A 12 33.72 -1.03 -10.43
CA SER A 12 32.92 -2.24 -10.61
C SER A 12 31.49 -2.04 -10.14
N LEU A 13 31.27 -1.34 -9.02
CA LEU A 13 29.94 -0.98 -8.50
C LEU A 13 29.18 -0.09 -9.51
N GLY A 14 29.84 0.91 -10.09
CA GLY A 14 29.22 1.78 -11.09
C GLY A 14 28.83 1.08 -12.40
N ILE A 15 29.57 0.05 -12.82
CA ILE A 15 29.23 -0.77 -13.99
C ILE A 15 28.01 -1.66 -13.72
N ASP A 16 27.93 -2.23 -12.53
CA ASP A 16 26.80 -3.07 -12.13
C ASP A 16 25.50 -2.26 -12.03
N GLU A 17 25.55 -1.04 -11.48
CA GLU A 17 24.42 -0.12 -11.42
C GLU A 17 23.93 0.31 -12.83
N GLU A 18 24.85 0.59 -13.76
CA GLU A 18 24.46 0.92 -15.15
C GLU A 18 23.79 -0.25 -15.87
N ILE A 19 24.24 -1.48 -15.62
CA ILE A 19 23.68 -2.69 -16.21
C ILE A 19 22.27 -2.91 -15.64
N GLN A 20 22.12 -2.78 -14.34
CA GLN A 20 20.84 -2.92 -13.67
C GLN A 20 19.83 -1.87 -14.16
N GLN A 21 20.24 -0.60 -14.30
CA GLN A 21 19.38 0.45 -14.81
C GLN A 21 18.94 0.21 -16.27
N LYS A 22 19.83 -0.34 -17.11
CA LYS A 22 19.47 -0.74 -18.49
C LYS A 22 18.43 -1.87 -18.50
N LEU A 23 18.61 -2.86 -17.63
CA LEU A 23 17.65 -3.96 -17.49
C LEU A 23 16.26 -3.46 -17.05
N ILE A 24 16.21 -2.61 -16.03
CA ILE A 24 14.96 -1.97 -15.57
C ILE A 24 14.26 -1.21 -16.70
N ASN A 25 15.02 -0.45 -17.48
CA ASN A 25 14.47 0.31 -18.61
C ASN A 25 13.92 -0.60 -19.72
N GLU A 26 14.54 -1.75 -19.99
CA GLU A 26 14.04 -2.73 -20.97
C GLU A 26 12.78 -3.45 -20.45
N GLU A 27 12.75 -3.83 -19.19
CA GLU A 27 11.55 -4.40 -18.53
C GLU A 27 10.38 -3.42 -18.60
N TYR A 28 10.61 -2.13 -18.27
CA TYR A 28 9.60 -1.08 -18.34
C TYR A 28 9.08 -0.87 -19.77
N LYS A 29 9.95 -0.88 -20.78
CA LYS A 29 9.54 -0.78 -22.19
C LYS A 29 8.68 -1.95 -22.62
N THR A 30 9.04 -3.16 -22.18
CA THR A 30 8.28 -4.38 -22.46
C THR A 30 6.90 -4.31 -21.80
N TRP A 31 6.85 -3.95 -20.52
CA TRP A 31 5.59 -3.73 -19.81
C TRP A 31 4.73 -2.67 -20.50
N LYS A 32 5.32 -1.53 -20.90
CA LYS A 32 4.61 -0.44 -21.58
C LYS A 32 3.99 -0.88 -22.92
N LYS A 33 4.64 -1.78 -23.66
CA LYS A 33 4.07 -2.36 -24.88
C LYS A 33 2.89 -3.28 -24.63
N ASN A 34 2.93 -4.03 -23.52
CA ASN A 34 1.91 -5.01 -23.18
C ASN A 34 0.74 -4.38 -22.41
N SER A 35 0.90 -3.21 -21.82
CA SER A 35 -0.10 -2.58 -20.98
C SER A 35 -1.48 -2.38 -21.64
N PRO A 36 -1.66 -2.17 -22.98
CA PRO A 36 -2.97 -2.14 -23.62
C PRO A 36 -3.81 -3.39 -23.48
N PHE A 37 -3.17 -4.53 -23.25
CA PHE A 37 -3.83 -5.83 -23.11
C PHE A 37 -4.03 -6.23 -21.63
N LEU A 38 -3.30 -5.56 -20.73
CA LEU A 38 -3.29 -5.90 -19.30
C LEU A 38 -4.21 -5.02 -18.46
N TYR A 39 -4.54 -3.83 -18.96
CA TYR A 39 -5.28 -2.83 -18.18
C TYR A 39 -6.46 -2.26 -18.97
N ASP A 40 -7.60 -2.11 -18.31
CA ASP A 40 -8.70 -1.29 -18.82
C ASP A 40 -8.38 0.20 -18.70
N MET A 41 -7.53 0.54 -17.74
CA MET A 41 -7.19 1.92 -17.43
C MET A 41 -5.82 2.01 -16.76
N ILE A 42 -5.00 2.97 -17.18
CA ILE A 42 -3.73 3.28 -16.52
C ILE A 42 -3.37 4.75 -16.66
N LEU A 43 -2.95 5.36 -15.56
CA LEU A 43 -2.35 6.68 -15.50
C LEU A 43 -1.04 6.60 -14.73
N SER A 44 0.06 7.06 -15.34
CA SER A 44 1.31 7.32 -14.65
C SER A 44 1.53 8.82 -14.55
N THR A 45 1.69 9.33 -13.34
CA THR A 45 1.90 10.77 -13.09
C THR A 45 3.11 10.95 -12.18
N ALA A 46 4.03 11.81 -12.62
CA ALA A 46 5.16 12.21 -11.79
C ALA A 46 4.70 13.22 -10.72
N LEU A 47 4.98 12.93 -9.47
CA LEU A 47 4.85 13.87 -8.37
C LEU A 47 6.10 14.74 -8.27
N GLU A 48 5.98 15.89 -7.62
CA GLU A 48 7.13 16.76 -7.31
C GLU A 48 8.13 16.05 -6.36
N TRP A 49 7.59 15.26 -5.41
CA TRP A 49 8.32 14.44 -4.44
C TRP A 49 7.66 13.07 -4.30
N PRO A 50 8.41 12.00 -3.99
CA PRO A 50 7.83 10.69 -3.80
C PRO A 50 6.87 10.66 -2.61
N SER A 51 5.95 9.72 -2.61
CA SER A 51 5.03 9.45 -1.50
C SER A 51 5.29 8.08 -0.90
N LEU A 52 5.51 8.03 0.42
CA LEU A 52 5.65 6.77 1.17
C LEU A 52 4.30 6.17 1.56
N THR A 53 3.19 6.84 1.26
CA THR A 53 1.87 6.41 1.68
C THR A 53 0.81 6.77 0.65
N THR A 54 -0.15 5.88 0.42
CA THR A 54 -1.32 6.14 -0.43
C THR A 54 -2.55 5.48 0.16
N GLN A 55 -3.70 6.18 0.11
CA GLN A 55 -4.98 5.64 0.53
C GLN A 55 -6.13 6.31 -0.23
N TRP A 56 -6.98 5.51 -0.87
CA TRP A 56 -8.22 6.02 -1.44
C TRP A 56 -9.20 6.43 -0.34
N PHE A 57 -9.87 7.58 -0.54
CA PHE A 57 -11.04 7.92 0.26
C PHE A 57 -12.25 7.09 -0.19
N PRO A 58 -13.18 6.77 0.73
CA PRO A 58 -14.35 5.96 0.41
C PRO A 58 -15.47 6.73 -0.29
N ASP A 59 -15.37 8.06 -0.39
CA ASP A 59 -16.33 8.91 -1.05
C ASP A 59 -15.90 9.29 -2.46
N PHE A 60 -16.86 9.46 -3.34
CA PHE A 60 -16.66 9.97 -4.69
C PHE A 60 -17.78 10.97 -5.06
N LYS A 61 -17.57 11.72 -6.12
CA LYS A 61 -18.54 12.70 -6.65
C LYS A 61 -18.81 12.39 -8.10
N GLU A 62 -20.09 12.54 -8.50
CA GLU A 62 -20.52 12.50 -9.88
C GLU A 62 -20.92 13.90 -10.35
N PRO A 63 -20.06 14.65 -11.04
CA PRO A 63 -20.38 15.96 -11.53
C PRO A 63 -21.51 15.89 -12.55
N PRO A 64 -22.58 16.72 -12.41
CA PRO A 64 -23.72 16.70 -13.34
C PRO A 64 -23.31 16.96 -14.78
N GLY A 65 -23.74 16.10 -15.70
CA GLY A 65 -23.46 16.26 -17.15
C GLY A 65 -22.02 15.95 -17.57
N LYS A 66 -21.23 15.34 -16.70
CA LYS A 66 -19.87 14.86 -17.00
C LYS A 66 -19.84 13.35 -17.13
N ASN A 67 -18.97 12.84 -18.00
CA ASN A 67 -18.75 11.41 -18.21
C ASN A 67 -17.56 10.87 -17.40
N TYR A 68 -17.39 11.40 -16.16
CA TYR A 68 -16.39 10.92 -15.22
C TYR A 68 -16.90 11.05 -13.79
N THR A 69 -16.32 10.26 -12.90
CA THR A 69 -16.43 10.36 -11.45
C THR A 69 -15.18 11.00 -10.88
N VAL A 70 -15.29 11.67 -9.74
CA VAL A 70 -14.15 12.26 -9.05
C VAL A 70 -13.95 11.53 -7.74
N HIS A 71 -12.87 10.78 -7.65
CA HIS A 71 -12.41 10.10 -6.46
C HIS A 71 -11.29 10.89 -5.80
N ARG A 72 -10.97 10.57 -4.55
CA ARG A 72 -9.89 11.24 -3.81
C ARG A 72 -8.89 10.24 -3.28
N ILE A 73 -7.62 10.64 -3.29
CA ILE A 73 -6.52 9.89 -2.67
C ILE A 73 -5.80 10.76 -1.66
N LEU A 74 -5.36 10.14 -0.58
CA LEU A 74 -4.48 10.68 0.44
C LEU A 74 -3.06 10.26 0.11
N ILE A 75 -2.14 11.22 0.04
CA ILE A 75 -0.72 11.00 -0.21
C ILE A 75 0.11 11.92 0.69
N GLY A 76 1.36 11.58 0.90
CA GLY A 76 2.33 12.41 1.62
C GLY A 76 3.43 12.93 0.70
N THR A 77 4.35 13.70 1.25
CA THR A 77 5.62 14.01 0.59
C THR A 77 6.79 13.47 1.42
N HIS A 78 7.81 13.02 0.71
CA HIS A 78 9.11 12.65 1.27
C HIS A 78 10.15 13.51 0.59
N THR A 79 10.53 14.64 1.23
CA THR A 79 11.40 15.65 0.62
C THR A 79 12.83 15.56 1.16
N THR A 80 13.78 16.04 0.39
CA THR A 80 15.16 16.24 0.88
C THR A 80 15.26 17.44 1.79
N HIS A 81 16.30 17.51 2.61
CA HIS A 81 16.54 18.58 3.58
C HIS A 81 16.40 19.99 2.96
N GLY A 82 15.62 20.84 3.61
CA GLY A 82 15.40 22.23 3.24
C GLY A 82 14.13 22.50 2.43
N HIS A 83 13.38 21.46 2.07
CA HIS A 83 12.06 21.61 1.45
C HIS A 83 10.93 21.32 2.42
N ASP A 84 9.80 22.00 2.21
CA ASP A 84 8.59 21.79 3.01
C ASP A 84 7.94 20.45 2.68
N ASN A 85 7.44 19.76 3.71
CA ASN A 85 6.64 18.57 3.57
C ASN A 85 5.15 18.86 3.69
N TYR A 86 4.35 18.05 3.00
CA TYR A 86 2.90 18.22 2.96
C TYR A 86 2.18 16.88 3.06
N LEU A 87 1.10 16.87 3.83
CA LEU A 87 0.01 15.93 3.65
C LEU A 87 -0.86 16.45 2.52
N GLN A 88 -1.15 15.63 1.52
CA GLN A 88 -1.84 16.05 0.31
C GLN A 88 -3.09 15.22 0.06
N ILE A 89 -4.13 15.87 -0.44
CA ILE A 89 -5.33 15.22 -0.94
C ILE A 89 -5.44 15.56 -2.43
N ALA A 90 -5.46 14.53 -3.25
CA ALA A 90 -5.58 14.66 -4.69
C ALA A 90 -6.94 14.16 -5.17
N ASN A 91 -7.53 14.88 -6.13
CA ASN A 91 -8.69 14.44 -6.90
C ASN A 91 -8.23 13.66 -8.12
N VAL A 92 -8.90 12.54 -8.37
CA VAL A 92 -8.70 11.69 -9.53
C VAL A 92 -10.01 11.64 -10.31
N GLU A 93 -9.99 12.15 -11.55
CA GLU A 93 -11.12 12.08 -12.47
C GLU A 93 -11.05 10.74 -13.22
N ILE A 94 -12.03 9.86 -13.00
CA ILE A 94 -12.10 8.52 -13.58
C ILE A 94 -13.25 8.48 -14.60
N PRO A 95 -12.98 8.15 -15.88
CA PRO A 95 -14.02 8.02 -16.91
C PRO A 95 -15.03 6.91 -16.57
N LYS A 96 -16.33 7.15 -16.76
CA LYS A 96 -17.38 6.16 -16.49
C LYS A 96 -17.43 5.01 -17.51
N ASN A 97 -17.01 5.26 -18.74
CA ASN A 97 -17.04 4.31 -19.86
C ASN A 97 -15.67 4.28 -20.53
N ALA A 98 -14.69 3.74 -19.84
CA ALA A 98 -13.38 3.51 -20.40
C ALA A 98 -13.41 2.13 -21.09
N ILE A 99 -13.55 2.09 -22.40
CA ILE A 99 -13.33 0.88 -23.19
C ILE A 99 -11.92 1.01 -23.78
N PRO A 100 -10.96 0.17 -23.38
CA PRO A 100 -9.63 0.19 -23.94
C PRO A 100 -9.71 -0.15 -25.41
N ASN A 101 -9.04 0.64 -26.25
CA ASN A 101 -8.85 0.31 -27.66
C ASN A 101 -7.37 0.01 -27.88
N PRO A 102 -7.00 -1.27 -28.05
CA PRO A 102 -5.61 -1.66 -28.32
C PRO A 102 -4.99 -1.01 -29.54
N GLN A 103 -5.82 -0.45 -30.44
CA GLN A 103 -5.34 0.24 -31.66
C GLN A 103 -4.85 1.67 -31.39
N ASP A 104 -5.07 2.22 -30.20
CA ASP A 104 -4.63 3.56 -29.82
C ASP A 104 -3.15 3.62 -29.37
N TYR A 105 -2.42 2.49 -29.49
CA TYR A 105 -0.98 2.43 -29.24
C TYR A 105 -0.19 3.08 -30.39
N ASP A 106 0.48 4.19 -30.09
CA ASP A 106 1.37 4.88 -31.05
C ASP A 106 2.79 4.26 -30.97
N GLU A 107 3.06 3.27 -31.83
CA GLU A 107 4.37 2.63 -31.92
C GLU A 107 5.51 3.62 -32.21
N SER A 108 5.23 4.74 -32.86
CA SER A 108 6.25 5.70 -33.26
C SER A 108 6.78 6.53 -32.10
N LYS A 109 5.95 6.74 -31.07
CA LYS A 109 6.29 7.47 -29.85
C LYS A 109 6.64 6.56 -28.68
N GLY A 110 6.31 5.27 -28.77
CA GLY A 110 6.40 4.35 -27.66
C GLY A 110 5.50 4.75 -26.48
N GLU A 111 4.50 5.58 -26.75
CA GLU A 111 3.54 6.08 -25.78
C GLU A 111 2.19 5.42 -26.02
N ILE A 112 1.58 4.97 -24.92
CA ILE A 112 0.19 4.60 -24.92
C ILE A 112 -0.58 5.91 -24.92
N GLY A 113 -1.22 6.22 -26.04
CA GLY A 113 -2.21 7.28 -26.10
C GLY A 113 -3.27 6.97 -25.05
N GLY A 114 -3.59 7.93 -24.17
CA GLY A 114 -4.39 7.73 -22.98
C GLY A 114 -5.52 6.74 -23.17
N TYR A 115 -5.53 5.71 -22.34
CA TYR A 115 -6.63 4.76 -22.24
C TYR A 115 -7.91 5.51 -21.98
N ALA A 116 -8.98 5.10 -22.65
CA ALA A 116 -10.31 5.67 -22.60
C ALA A 116 -10.55 6.83 -23.54
N SER A 117 -10.26 6.69 -24.83
CA SER A 117 -10.78 7.60 -25.83
C SER A 117 -11.70 6.88 -26.82
N SER A 118 -12.93 6.67 -26.45
CA SER A 118 -14.00 6.69 -27.45
C SER A 118 -14.42 8.15 -27.66
N GLY A 119 -13.68 8.87 -28.51
CA GLY A 119 -14.23 9.98 -29.28
C GLY A 119 -14.43 11.33 -28.63
N GLU A 120 -14.01 11.63 -27.42
CA GLU A 120 -13.80 12.96 -26.83
C GLU A 120 -13.04 12.82 -25.51
N GLN A 121 -11.69 12.85 -25.59
CA GLN A 121 -10.71 13.15 -24.52
C GLN A 121 -11.15 12.89 -23.06
N ALA A 122 -11.52 11.68 -22.72
CA ALA A 122 -11.66 11.29 -21.33
C ALA A 122 -10.31 10.72 -20.84
N THR A 123 -9.38 11.58 -20.47
CA THR A 123 -8.13 11.20 -19.82
C THR A 123 -8.33 11.21 -18.32
N ILE A 124 -7.81 10.20 -17.61
CA ILE A 124 -7.67 10.25 -16.16
C ILE A 124 -6.82 11.48 -15.83
N LYS A 125 -7.25 12.24 -14.82
CA LYS A 125 -6.51 13.42 -14.35
C LYS A 125 -6.34 13.34 -12.85
N LEU A 126 -5.13 13.59 -12.41
CA LEU A 126 -4.80 13.74 -11.00
C LEU A 126 -4.48 15.22 -10.73
N ASN A 127 -5.21 15.82 -9.77
CA ASN A 127 -5.01 17.20 -9.37
C ASN A 127 -4.97 17.30 -7.84
N ILE A 128 -3.96 17.95 -7.29
CA ILE A 128 -3.88 18.20 -5.84
C ILE A 128 -4.95 19.21 -5.45
N GLU A 129 -5.94 18.78 -4.65
CA GLU A 129 -7.04 19.60 -4.14
C GLU A 129 -6.61 20.39 -2.90
N GLN A 130 -5.86 19.75 -2.00
CA GLN A 130 -5.48 20.32 -0.72
C GLN A 130 -4.05 19.92 -0.35
N LYS A 131 -3.27 20.89 0.15
CA LYS A 131 -1.96 20.67 0.78
C LYS A 131 -2.01 21.16 2.22
N ILE A 132 -1.66 20.34 3.18
CA ILE A 132 -1.55 20.67 4.61
C ILE A 132 -0.09 20.60 5.00
N ILE A 133 0.46 21.66 5.62
CA ILE A 133 1.86 21.72 6.03
C ILE A 133 2.13 20.63 7.07
N HIS A 134 3.18 19.84 6.83
CA HIS A 134 3.63 18.78 7.71
C HIS A 134 5.06 19.06 8.21
N PRO A 135 5.41 18.79 9.48
CA PRO A 135 6.68 19.20 10.07
C PRO A 135 7.92 18.43 9.58
N GLY A 136 7.73 17.31 8.92
CA GLY A 136 8.76 16.45 8.36
C GLY A 136 8.16 15.55 7.34
N GLU A 137 8.85 14.52 6.96
CA GLU A 137 8.39 13.50 6.04
C GLU A 137 7.12 12.81 6.56
N VAL A 138 6.23 12.44 5.64
CA VAL A 138 5.00 11.72 5.96
C VAL A 138 5.26 10.23 5.76
N ASN A 139 5.70 9.54 6.80
CA ASN A 139 6.04 8.11 6.72
C ASN A 139 4.79 7.26 6.47
N LYS A 140 3.69 7.54 7.16
CA LYS A 140 2.39 6.88 6.97
C LYS A 140 1.27 7.87 7.24
N ALA A 141 0.21 7.81 6.43
CA ALA A 141 -1.00 8.59 6.65
C ALA A 141 -2.24 7.72 6.45
N ARG A 142 -3.19 7.79 7.38
CA ARG A 142 -4.47 7.05 7.30
C ARG A 142 -5.61 7.91 7.86
N TYR A 143 -6.73 7.97 7.15
CA TYR A 143 -7.93 8.62 7.68
C TYR A 143 -8.66 7.68 8.66
N GLN A 144 -9.41 8.28 9.59
CA GLN A 144 -10.26 7.54 10.52
C GLN A 144 -11.49 6.98 9.79
N PRO A 145 -11.78 5.67 9.84
CA PRO A 145 -12.90 5.07 9.10
C PRO A 145 -14.26 5.71 9.39
N GLN A 146 -14.54 6.06 10.65
CA GLN A 146 -15.81 6.66 11.07
C GLN A 146 -15.91 8.16 10.73
N ASN A 147 -14.78 8.83 10.47
CA ASN A 147 -14.74 10.24 10.07
C ASN A 147 -13.52 10.50 9.17
N ILE A 148 -13.74 10.39 7.87
CA ILE A 148 -12.69 10.56 6.84
C ILE A 148 -12.02 11.94 6.80
N ASN A 149 -12.54 12.92 7.57
CA ASN A 149 -11.90 14.23 7.69
C ASN A 149 -10.79 14.25 8.73
N ILE A 150 -10.72 13.25 9.60
CA ILE A 150 -9.67 13.10 10.59
C ILE A 150 -8.60 12.18 10.03
N ILE A 151 -7.37 12.69 9.96
CA ILE A 151 -6.23 11.97 9.38
C ILE A 151 -5.13 11.92 10.43
N ALA A 152 -4.61 10.72 10.69
CA ALA A 152 -3.40 10.52 11.47
C ALA A 152 -2.20 10.39 10.52
N THR A 153 -1.10 11.03 10.88
CA THR A 153 0.17 10.92 10.16
C THR A 153 1.29 10.54 11.13
N MET A 154 2.19 9.73 10.66
CA MET A 154 3.41 9.37 11.37
C MET A 154 4.58 10.17 10.81
N CYS A 155 5.34 10.81 11.70
CA CYS A 155 6.47 11.67 11.35
C CYS A 155 7.80 10.94 11.53
N ASN A 156 8.83 11.43 10.86
CA ASN A 156 10.21 10.94 10.98
C ASN A 156 10.85 11.21 12.36
N ASP A 157 10.24 12.03 13.22
CA ASP A 157 10.70 12.31 14.57
C ASP A 157 9.95 11.53 15.68
N GLY A 158 9.10 10.57 15.30
CA GLY A 158 8.33 9.73 16.21
C GLY A 158 7.03 10.35 16.71
N ARG A 159 6.71 11.59 16.35
CA ARG A 159 5.40 12.18 16.66
C ARG A 159 4.34 11.65 15.73
N ILE A 160 3.13 11.45 16.26
CA ILE A 160 1.95 11.22 15.47
C ILE A 160 1.09 12.47 15.51
N LEU A 161 0.69 12.97 14.35
CA LEU A 161 -0.11 14.17 14.23
C LEU A 161 -1.50 13.83 13.75
N ILE A 162 -2.50 14.44 14.38
CA ILE A 162 -3.91 14.29 13.99
C ILE A 162 -4.36 15.59 13.34
N PHE A 163 -4.79 15.50 12.09
CA PHE A 163 -5.30 16.62 11.32
C PHE A 163 -6.80 16.45 11.06
N ASP A 164 -7.56 17.50 11.27
CA ASP A 164 -8.92 17.67 10.73
C ASP A 164 -8.82 18.51 9.47
N ARG A 165 -8.85 17.86 8.30
CA ARG A 165 -8.64 18.51 7.01
C ARG A 165 -9.62 19.67 6.75
N THR A 166 -10.80 19.65 7.38
CA THR A 166 -11.81 20.71 7.21
C THR A 166 -11.40 22.04 7.88
N LYS A 167 -10.43 21.99 8.80
CA LYS A 167 -9.88 23.16 9.49
C LYS A 167 -8.66 23.76 8.78
N HIS A 168 -8.26 23.19 7.67
CA HIS A 168 -7.13 23.64 6.87
C HIS A 168 -7.59 24.17 5.52
N SER A 169 -6.95 25.25 5.04
CA SER A 169 -7.18 25.77 3.70
C SER A 169 -6.61 24.84 2.62
N SER A 170 -7.15 24.90 1.39
CA SER A 170 -6.64 24.13 0.27
C SER A 170 -5.18 24.49 -0.10
N ILE A 171 -4.82 25.76 0.07
CA ILE A 171 -3.46 26.27 -0.13
C ILE A 171 -2.81 26.45 1.25
N PRO A 172 -1.59 25.96 1.46
CA PRO A 172 -0.89 26.08 2.74
C PRO A 172 -0.77 27.52 3.19
N LYS A 173 -1.13 27.81 4.43
CA LYS A 173 -1.03 29.14 5.04
C LYS A 173 -0.67 29.05 6.53
N GLY A 174 0.29 29.84 6.95
CA GLY A 174 0.67 29.96 8.36
C GLY A 174 1.56 28.81 8.86
N PRO A 175 1.69 28.67 10.18
CA PRO A 175 2.51 27.62 10.79
C PRO A 175 1.82 26.26 10.73
N ILE A 176 2.59 25.20 10.99
CA ILE A 176 2.12 23.85 11.25
C ILE A 176 1.09 23.89 12.39
N ASN A 177 -0.09 23.31 12.17
CA ASN A 177 -1.19 23.39 13.12
C ASN A 177 -2.01 22.09 13.17
N PRO A 178 -1.45 20.97 13.66
CA PRO A 178 -2.22 19.76 13.90
C PRO A 178 -3.26 20.01 15.00
N GLN A 179 -4.38 19.30 14.95
CA GLN A 179 -5.42 19.41 15.98
C GLN A 179 -4.99 18.71 17.28
N ILE A 180 -4.22 17.64 17.19
CA ILE A 180 -3.69 16.88 18.32
C ILE A 180 -2.28 16.41 17.96
N GLU A 181 -1.40 16.44 18.94
CA GLU A 181 -0.06 15.87 18.87
C GLU A 181 0.04 14.70 19.85
N LEU A 182 0.24 13.47 19.33
CA LEU A 182 0.46 12.28 20.15
C LEU A 182 1.96 12.15 20.37
N ILE A 183 2.35 12.13 21.64
CA ILE A 183 3.76 12.16 22.06
C ILE A 183 4.12 10.90 22.84
N GLY A 184 5.30 10.38 22.59
CA GLY A 184 5.80 9.25 23.37
C GLY A 184 6.77 8.35 22.63
N HIS A 185 6.58 8.05 21.34
CA HIS A 185 7.61 7.36 20.57
C HIS A 185 8.90 8.18 20.55
N THR A 186 10.03 7.48 20.63
CA THR A 186 11.37 8.07 20.67
C THR A 186 12.12 7.96 19.35
N SER A 187 11.53 7.25 18.39
CA SER A 187 12.05 7.07 17.04
C SER A 187 10.90 7.11 16.04
N GLU A 188 11.23 7.28 14.78
CA GLU A 188 10.25 7.20 13.69
C GLU A 188 9.53 5.84 13.63
N GLY A 189 8.51 5.74 12.80
CA GLY A 189 7.81 4.50 12.52
C GLY A 189 6.95 4.60 11.25
N PHE A 190 6.44 3.44 10.83
CA PHE A 190 5.60 3.29 9.65
C PHE A 190 4.28 2.57 9.96
N ALA A 191 4.16 2.03 11.16
CA ALA A 191 3.03 1.23 11.61
C ALA A 191 1.93 2.11 12.20
N LEU A 192 0.77 2.20 11.55
CA LEU A 192 -0.35 3.04 11.98
C LEU A 192 -1.69 2.42 11.56
N SER A 193 -2.58 2.17 12.52
CA SER A 193 -3.91 1.64 12.25
C SER A 193 -4.97 2.26 13.15
N TRP A 194 -6.07 2.73 12.55
CA TRP A 194 -7.27 3.14 13.25
C TRP A 194 -8.12 1.94 13.64
N ASN A 195 -8.77 2.04 14.80
CA ASN A 195 -9.78 1.05 15.18
C ASN A 195 -11.00 1.16 14.26
N PRO A 196 -11.37 0.09 13.54
CA PRO A 196 -12.47 0.12 12.59
C PRO A 196 -13.85 0.20 13.25
N LEU A 197 -13.99 -0.22 14.50
CA LEU A 197 -15.27 -0.32 15.22
C LEU A 197 -15.44 0.79 16.26
N GLU A 198 -14.34 1.25 16.88
CA GLU A 198 -14.38 2.27 17.94
C GLU A 198 -13.73 3.57 17.46
N PRO A 199 -14.53 4.65 17.28
CA PRO A 199 -13.99 5.92 16.82
C PRO A 199 -12.98 6.50 17.81
N GLY A 200 -11.98 7.23 17.29
CA GLY A 200 -10.98 7.92 18.11
C GLY A 200 -9.90 7.02 18.71
N LYS A 201 -9.94 5.72 18.50
CA LYS A 201 -8.87 4.80 18.92
C LYS A 201 -7.90 4.51 17.80
N LEU A 202 -6.63 4.56 18.13
CA LEU A 202 -5.50 4.39 17.20
C LEU A 202 -4.44 3.50 17.84
N VAL A 203 -3.75 2.71 17.02
CA VAL A 203 -2.55 1.97 17.40
C VAL A 203 -1.40 2.35 16.49
N THR A 204 -0.20 2.43 17.05
CA THR A 204 1.03 2.73 16.32
C THR A 204 2.18 1.85 16.78
N GLY A 205 3.07 1.52 15.86
CA GLY A 205 4.35 0.86 16.11
C GLY A 205 5.50 1.71 15.61
N SER A 206 6.69 1.58 16.19
CA SER A 206 7.84 2.40 15.89
C SER A 206 9.15 1.61 15.92
N ASN A 207 10.18 2.23 15.35
CA ASN A 207 11.55 1.76 15.44
C ASN A 207 12.07 1.76 16.89
N ASP A 208 11.36 2.38 17.84
CA ASP A 208 11.64 2.31 19.28
C ASP A 208 11.20 0.98 19.92
N THR A 209 10.83 -0.01 19.12
CA THR A 209 10.40 -1.36 19.51
C THR A 209 9.06 -1.43 20.24
N THR A 210 8.39 -0.30 20.45
CA THR A 210 7.13 -0.24 21.20
C THR A 210 5.90 -0.17 20.30
N VAL A 211 4.80 -0.79 20.77
CA VAL A 211 3.46 -0.60 20.22
C VAL A 211 2.66 0.23 21.21
N ARG A 212 1.98 1.28 20.73
CA ARG A 212 1.25 2.22 21.58
C ARG A 212 -0.20 2.35 21.18
N LEU A 213 -1.09 2.35 22.19
CA LEU A 213 -2.50 2.64 22.02
C LEU A 213 -2.81 4.07 22.41
N TRP A 214 -3.68 4.69 21.62
CA TRP A 214 -4.13 6.06 21.80
C TRP A 214 -5.65 6.11 21.83
N ASP A 215 -6.19 6.97 22.71
CA ASP A 215 -7.63 7.23 22.78
C ASP A 215 -7.86 8.74 22.74
N LEU A 216 -8.31 9.23 21.60
CA LEU A 216 -8.53 10.67 21.35
C LEU A 216 -9.66 11.27 22.19
N HIS A 217 -10.52 10.44 22.83
CA HIS A 217 -11.53 10.96 23.74
C HIS A 217 -10.93 11.54 25.02
N ASN A 218 -9.70 11.17 25.35
CA ASN A 218 -8.97 11.67 26.53
C ASN A 218 -8.24 12.99 26.30
N VAL A 219 -8.47 13.64 25.14
CA VAL A 219 -7.80 14.89 24.78
C VAL A 219 -8.32 16.06 25.61
N SER A 220 -7.40 16.88 26.12
CA SER A 220 -7.74 18.12 26.81
C SER A 220 -8.31 19.18 25.86
N THR A 221 -9.11 20.12 26.41
CA THR A 221 -9.68 21.25 25.64
C THR A 221 -8.67 22.37 25.33
N ALA A 222 -7.40 22.19 25.62
CA ALA A 222 -6.34 23.14 25.36
C ALA A 222 -6.15 23.39 23.85
N LYS A 223 -5.56 24.51 23.49
CA LYS A 223 -5.15 24.77 22.11
C LYS A 223 -3.93 23.90 21.80
N ASN A 224 -3.99 23.12 20.70
CA ASN A 224 -2.95 22.15 20.29
C ASN A 224 -2.59 21.17 21.42
N PRO A 225 -3.55 20.32 21.83
CA PRO A 225 -3.35 19.42 22.93
C PRO A 225 -2.33 18.33 22.57
N LYS A 226 -1.51 17.98 23.58
CA LYS A 226 -0.63 16.82 23.53
C LYS A 226 -1.27 15.67 24.28
N LEU A 227 -1.20 14.48 23.72
CA LEU A 227 -1.77 13.28 24.32
C LEU A 227 -0.68 12.22 24.45
N ASN A 228 -0.60 11.61 25.64
CA ASN A 228 0.24 10.44 25.88
C ASN A 228 -0.52 9.14 25.53
N ALA A 229 0.23 8.09 25.23
CA ALA A 229 -0.33 6.78 24.99
C ALA A 229 -1.16 6.30 26.20
N THR A 230 -2.30 5.68 25.93
CA THR A 230 -3.14 5.05 26.95
C THR A 230 -2.50 3.77 27.47
N ARG A 231 -1.80 3.05 26.57
CA ARG A 231 -1.06 1.83 26.91
C ARG A 231 0.17 1.71 26.01
N ILE A 232 1.21 1.08 26.56
CA ILE A 232 2.46 0.79 25.86
C ILE A 232 2.71 -0.73 25.97
N TYR A 233 3.04 -1.35 24.85
CA TYR A 233 3.47 -2.74 24.75
C TYR A 233 4.94 -2.80 24.35
N GLU A 234 5.74 -3.55 25.10
CA GLU A 234 7.18 -3.73 24.93
C GLU A 234 7.49 -5.22 24.70
N HIS A 235 6.75 -5.86 23.80
CA HIS A 235 6.87 -7.30 23.55
C HIS A 235 7.83 -7.62 22.40
N HIS A 236 8.08 -6.65 21.51
CA HIS A 236 9.05 -6.78 20.45
C HIS A 236 10.45 -6.39 20.91
N THR A 237 11.46 -7.03 20.33
CA THR A 237 12.88 -6.79 20.62
C THR A 237 13.60 -6.02 19.52
N SER A 238 12.93 -5.73 18.41
CA SER A 238 13.41 -4.95 17.28
C SER A 238 12.30 -4.03 16.74
N VAL A 239 12.55 -3.38 15.62
CA VAL A 239 11.65 -2.45 14.94
C VAL A 239 10.27 -3.07 14.73
N VAL A 240 9.20 -2.33 15.03
CA VAL A 240 7.82 -2.71 14.71
C VAL A 240 7.46 -2.13 13.36
N ASN A 241 7.40 -2.97 12.33
CA ASN A 241 7.21 -2.56 10.94
C ASN A 241 5.75 -2.28 10.60
N ASP A 242 4.82 -3.10 11.11
CA ASP A 242 3.40 -2.88 10.87
C ASP A 242 2.54 -3.30 12.06
N VAL A 243 1.37 -2.68 12.15
CA VAL A 243 0.35 -2.94 13.16
C VAL A 243 -1.03 -2.73 12.56
N GLN A 244 -1.95 -3.67 12.82
CA GLN A 244 -3.33 -3.55 12.38
C GLN A 244 -4.31 -3.98 13.47
N TYR A 245 -5.44 -3.26 13.55
CA TYR A 245 -6.62 -3.79 14.23
C TYR A 245 -7.28 -4.88 13.38
N GLN A 246 -7.75 -5.94 14.04
CA GLN A 246 -8.61 -6.93 13.39
C GLN A 246 -9.97 -6.28 13.07
N PRO A 247 -10.48 -6.40 11.81
CA PRO A 247 -11.67 -5.66 11.35
C PRO A 247 -12.95 -5.90 12.18
N ASP A 248 -13.16 -7.12 12.68
CA ASP A 248 -14.38 -7.53 13.38
C ASP A 248 -14.25 -7.46 14.91
N HIS A 249 -13.04 -7.20 15.43
CA HIS A 249 -12.76 -7.20 16.87
C HIS A 249 -11.99 -5.94 17.30
N ALA A 250 -12.69 -5.00 17.94
CA ALA A 250 -12.12 -3.74 18.40
C ALA A 250 -10.93 -3.88 19.37
N SER A 251 -10.76 -5.05 20.00
CA SER A 251 -9.74 -5.31 21.01
C SER A 251 -8.56 -6.16 20.54
N ILE A 252 -8.63 -6.72 19.34
CA ILE A 252 -7.56 -7.56 18.79
C ILE A 252 -6.67 -6.74 17.85
N ILE A 253 -5.36 -6.88 18.04
CA ILE A 253 -4.33 -6.21 17.24
C ILE A 253 -3.33 -7.26 16.79
N GLY A 254 -2.93 -7.20 15.53
CA GLY A 254 -1.77 -7.91 15.00
C GLY A 254 -0.58 -6.96 14.90
N THR A 255 0.62 -7.46 15.18
CA THR A 255 1.88 -6.71 15.07
C THR A 255 2.98 -7.58 14.46
N VAL A 256 3.85 -6.99 13.66
CA VAL A 256 4.99 -7.66 13.03
C VAL A 256 6.25 -6.82 13.16
N SER A 257 7.41 -7.50 13.20
CA SER A 257 8.67 -6.86 13.55
C SER A 257 9.88 -7.51 12.85
N ASP A 258 10.99 -6.78 12.85
CA ASP A 258 12.32 -7.26 12.48
C ASP A 258 12.84 -8.34 13.44
N ASP A 259 12.21 -8.57 14.57
CA ASP A 259 12.56 -9.67 15.48
C ASP A 259 12.03 -11.03 15.00
N LEU A 260 11.51 -11.10 13.78
CA LEU A 260 10.94 -12.26 13.09
C LEU A 260 9.62 -12.73 13.70
N THR A 261 8.98 -11.93 14.55
CA THR A 261 7.76 -12.34 15.22
C THR A 261 6.52 -11.72 14.59
N LEU A 262 5.49 -12.56 14.40
CA LEU A 262 4.10 -12.18 14.29
C LEU A 262 3.48 -12.34 15.69
N GLN A 263 2.82 -11.30 16.19
CA GLN A 263 2.15 -11.32 17.48
C GLN A 263 0.69 -10.87 17.35
N ILE A 264 -0.20 -11.56 18.05
CA ILE A 264 -1.62 -11.17 18.19
C ILE A 264 -1.86 -10.80 19.66
N LEU A 265 -2.32 -9.57 19.87
CA LEU A 265 -2.52 -8.96 21.18
C LEU A 265 -4.01 -8.76 21.45
N ASP A 266 -4.48 -9.10 22.66
CA ASP A 266 -5.79 -8.68 23.16
C ASP A 266 -5.62 -7.47 24.09
N THR A 267 -6.13 -6.32 23.68
CA THR A 267 -5.99 -5.06 24.41
C THR A 267 -6.79 -5.01 25.72
N ARG A 268 -7.70 -5.95 25.97
CA ARG A 268 -8.47 -6.06 27.22
C ARG A 268 -7.66 -6.69 28.36
N ILE A 269 -6.64 -7.46 28.02
CA ILE A 269 -5.83 -8.21 28.98
C ILE A 269 -4.59 -7.40 29.34
N GLU A 270 -4.34 -7.22 30.65
CA GLU A 270 -3.18 -6.42 31.11
C GLU A 270 -1.89 -7.22 31.23
N ALA A 271 -1.96 -8.55 31.28
CA ALA A 271 -0.80 -9.38 31.54
C ALA A 271 0.01 -9.70 30.28
N ALA A 272 1.32 -9.89 30.45
CA ALA A 272 2.24 -10.38 29.40
C ALA A 272 1.86 -11.73 28.76
N GLY A 273 0.85 -12.43 29.30
CA GLY A 273 0.31 -13.68 28.76
C GLY A 273 -0.82 -13.54 27.73
N SER A 274 -1.14 -12.32 27.30
CA SER A 274 -2.19 -12.06 26.30
C SER A 274 -1.68 -12.14 24.85
N VAL A 275 -0.43 -12.53 24.65
CA VAL A 275 0.23 -12.51 23.33
C VAL A 275 0.30 -13.93 22.78
N LEU A 276 -0.37 -14.17 21.64
CA LEU A 276 -0.05 -15.29 20.78
C LEU A 276 1.09 -14.84 19.87
N SER A 277 2.17 -15.60 19.79
CA SER A 277 3.35 -15.23 19.01
C SER A 277 3.88 -16.41 18.22
N ASN A 278 4.31 -16.14 16.98
CA ASN A 278 5.13 -17.06 16.18
C ASN A 278 6.44 -16.38 15.80
N LYS A 279 7.55 -17.14 15.87
CA LYS A 279 8.90 -16.70 15.51
C LYS A 279 9.54 -17.58 14.44
N GLU A 280 8.93 -18.68 14.08
CA GLU A 280 9.54 -19.70 13.18
C GLU A 280 8.94 -19.66 11.76
N GLY A 281 7.96 -18.78 11.53
CA GLY A 281 7.24 -18.74 10.28
C GLY A 281 7.96 -18.07 9.14
N HIS A 282 8.78 -17.06 9.42
CA HIS A 282 9.61 -16.37 8.45
C HIS A 282 11.07 -16.47 8.83
N THR A 283 11.95 -16.42 7.82
CA THR A 283 13.40 -16.51 7.99
C THR A 283 14.09 -15.16 8.08
N ASP A 284 13.34 -14.07 7.78
CA ASP A 284 13.83 -12.69 7.83
C ASP A 284 12.72 -11.76 8.34
N ALA A 285 13.02 -10.47 8.50
CA ALA A 285 12.12 -9.43 9.01
C ALA A 285 10.71 -9.49 8.40
N ILE A 286 9.69 -9.32 9.23
CA ILE A 286 8.30 -9.28 8.76
C ILE A 286 7.90 -7.80 8.61
N ASN A 287 7.59 -7.40 7.37
CA ASN A 287 7.40 -5.99 7.00
C ASN A 287 5.95 -5.53 7.08
N ALA A 288 5.00 -6.39 6.76
CA ALA A 288 3.58 -6.03 6.75
C ALA A 288 2.69 -7.17 7.21
N LEU A 289 1.51 -6.81 7.70
CA LEU A 289 0.43 -7.76 7.99
C LEU A 289 -0.89 -7.23 7.45
N ALA A 290 -1.80 -8.15 7.10
CA ALA A 290 -3.15 -7.79 6.68
C ALA A 290 -4.15 -8.84 7.15
N PHE A 291 -5.16 -8.40 7.94
CA PHE A 291 -6.32 -9.24 8.27
C PHE A 291 -7.29 -9.29 7.09
N ASN A 292 -7.84 -10.47 6.81
CA ASN A 292 -8.91 -10.60 5.83
C ASN A 292 -10.20 -9.97 6.35
N HIS A 293 -10.94 -9.28 5.48
CA HIS A 293 -12.17 -8.57 5.85
C HIS A 293 -13.40 -9.49 5.96
N THR A 294 -13.34 -10.67 5.35
CA THR A 294 -14.48 -11.60 5.27
C THR A 294 -14.25 -12.84 6.11
N SER A 295 -13.01 -13.34 6.15
CA SER A 295 -12.62 -14.47 6.97
C SER A 295 -12.01 -13.99 8.28
N GLU A 296 -12.79 -14.06 9.35
CA GLU A 296 -12.47 -13.54 10.69
C GLU A 296 -11.09 -13.98 11.23
N TYR A 297 -10.66 -15.20 10.87
CA TYR A 297 -9.43 -15.79 11.43
C TYR A 297 -8.24 -15.80 10.46
N LEU A 298 -8.45 -15.41 9.22
CA LEU A 298 -7.39 -15.40 8.21
C LEU A 298 -6.61 -14.10 8.24
N LEU A 299 -5.29 -14.22 8.29
CA LEU A 299 -4.37 -13.09 8.11
C LEU A 299 -3.20 -13.47 7.21
N ALA A 300 -2.60 -12.47 6.60
CA ALA A 300 -1.41 -12.60 5.77
C ALA A 300 -0.26 -11.78 6.38
N THR A 301 0.98 -12.25 6.22
CA THR A 301 2.21 -11.52 6.58
C THR A 301 3.16 -11.49 5.41
N ALA A 302 3.83 -10.36 5.20
CA ALA A 302 4.86 -10.17 4.18
C ALA A 302 6.22 -10.04 4.83
N SER A 303 7.24 -10.65 4.23
CA SER A 303 8.57 -10.69 4.79
C SER A 303 9.66 -10.27 3.81
N HIS A 304 10.78 -9.87 4.38
CA HIS A 304 12.05 -9.65 3.68
C HIS A 304 12.61 -10.95 3.08
N ASP A 305 12.16 -12.12 3.55
CA ASP A 305 12.48 -13.42 2.99
C ASP A 305 11.80 -13.68 1.62
N LYS A 306 11.11 -12.67 1.05
CA LYS A 306 10.42 -12.66 -0.27
C LYS A 306 9.13 -13.47 -0.30
N THR A 307 8.70 -14.02 0.82
CA THR A 307 7.49 -14.86 0.92
C THR A 307 6.36 -14.13 1.63
N ILE A 308 5.14 -14.56 1.33
CA ILE A 308 3.94 -14.14 2.05
C ILE A 308 3.39 -15.35 2.79
N GLY A 309 3.23 -15.25 4.09
CA GLY A 309 2.65 -16.30 4.92
C GLY A 309 1.16 -16.10 5.11
N LEU A 310 0.36 -17.15 4.94
CA LEU A 310 -1.05 -17.19 5.33
C LEU A 310 -1.21 -17.91 6.68
N TRP A 311 -2.03 -17.35 7.57
CA TRP A 311 -2.14 -17.81 8.96
C TRP A 311 -3.59 -17.89 9.42
N ASP A 312 -3.85 -18.86 10.33
CA ASP A 312 -5.03 -18.85 11.18
C ASP A 312 -4.66 -18.16 12.52
N MET A 313 -5.25 -17.00 12.82
CA MET A 313 -4.93 -16.25 14.04
C MET A 313 -5.24 -17.01 15.33
N ARG A 314 -6.06 -18.08 15.29
CA ARG A 314 -6.34 -18.96 16.43
C ARG A 314 -5.19 -19.92 16.73
N ASN A 315 -4.38 -20.20 15.71
CA ASN A 315 -3.25 -21.13 15.80
C ASN A 315 -2.07 -20.64 14.96
N LEU A 316 -1.17 -19.91 15.57
CA LEU A 316 0.04 -19.38 14.92
C LEU A 316 1.21 -20.38 14.92
N SER A 317 1.00 -21.67 15.27
CA SER A 317 2.11 -22.63 15.34
C SER A 317 2.77 -22.92 13.98
N SER A 318 2.03 -22.78 12.88
CA SER A 318 2.54 -22.95 11.50
C SER A 318 1.74 -22.13 10.51
N LYS A 319 2.38 -21.75 9.40
CA LYS A 319 1.67 -21.18 8.24
C LYS A 319 0.65 -22.18 7.68
N ILE A 320 -0.48 -21.67 7.21
CA ILE A 320 -1.44 -22.45 6.39
C ILE A 320 -0.82 -22.69 5.01
N HIS A 321 -0.27 -21.62 4.41
CA HIS A 321 0.34 -21.64 3.10
C HIS A 321 1.42 -20.55 2.99
N SER A 322 2.34 -20.69 2.04
CA SER A 322 3.35 -19.68 1.70
C SER A 322 3.23 -19.35 0.23
N LEU A 323 2.98 -18.08 -0.10
CA LEU A 323 2.93 -17.59 -1.48
C LEU A 323 4.34 -17.15 -1.89
N GLU A 324 4.81 -17.68 -3.00
CA GLU A 324 6.14 -17.46 -3.54
C GLU A 324 6.05 -16.94 -4.99
N GLY A 325 6.75 -15.85 -5.30
CA GLY A 325 6.73 -15.23 -6.65
C GLY A 325 7.44 -13.89 -6.69
N HIS A 326 7.57 -13.19 -5.55
CA HIS A 326 8.42 -12.03 -5.45
C HIS A 326 9.90 -12.41 -5.44
N ILE A 327 10.73 -11.57 -6.06
CA ILE A 327 12.20 -11.80 -6.14
C ILE A 327 12.98 -10.94 -5.15
N ASP A 328 12.30 -10.04 -4.42
CA ASP A 328 12.87 -9.21 -3.36
C ASP A 328 11.87 -9.04 -2.21
N ALA A 329 12.27 -8.32 -1.14
CA ALA A 329 11.48 -8.12 0.07
C ALA A 329 10.06 -7.64 -0.22
N VAL A 330 9.06 -8.30 0.36
CA VAL A 330 7.66 -7.89 0.29
C VAL A 330 7.39 -6.90 1.42
N THR A 331 6.88 -5.71 1.07
CA THR A 331 6.78 -4.56 1.99
C THR A 331 5.37 -4.13 2.31
N SER A 332 4.39 -4.49 1.47
CA SER A 332 3.01 -4.07 1.65
C SER A 332 2.02 -5.15 1.28
N LEU A 333 0.93 -5.23 2.02
CA LEU A 333 -0.18 -6.18 1.82
C LEU A 333 -1.52 -5.45 1.91
N SER A 334 -2.45 -5.84 1.07
CA SER A 334 -3.84 -5.38 1.17
C SER A 334 -4.78 -6.38 0.53
N TRP A 335 -5.81 -6.80 1.26
CA TRP A 335 -6.89 -7.62 0.71
C TRP A 335 -7.77 -6.80 -0.23
N HIS A 336 -8.30 -7.45 -1.27
CA HIS A 336 -9.28 -6.83 -2.15
C HIS A 336 -10.57 -6.52 -1.36
N PRO A 337 -11.17 -5.33 -1.53
CA PRO A 337 -12.28 -4.90 -0.66
C PRO A 337 -13.57 -5.74 -0.80
N THR A 338 -13.81 -6.37 -1.95
CA THR A 338 -15.03 -7.15 -2.22
C THR A 338 -14.77 -8.64 -2.50
N GLU A 339 -13.58 -8.97 -3.02
CA GLU A 339 -13.22 -10.35 -3.36
C GLU A 339 -12.41 -10.99 -2.23
N PRO A 340 -13.01 -11.88 -1.42
CA PRO A 340 -12.39 -12.37 -0.19
C PRO A 340 -11.15 -13.25 -0.40
N ALA A 341 -11.02 -13.86 -1.58
CA ALA A 341 -9.90 -14.72 -1.93
C ALA A 341 -8.71 -13.95 -2.54
N ILE A 342 -8.88 -12.66 -2.86
CA ILE A 342 -7.86 -11.88 -3.56
C ILE A 342 -7.02 -11.08 -2.56
N LEU A 343 -5.71 -11.32 -2.61
CA LEU A 343 -4.70 -10.58 -1.85
C LEU A 343 -3.77 -9.84 -2.81
N GLY A 344 -3.49 -8.58 -2.53
CA GLY A 344 -2.44 -7.81 -3.21
C GLY A 344 -1.19 -7.71 -2.34
N SER A 345 -0.03 -7.81 -2.97
CA SER A 345 1.27 -7.62 -2.33
C SER A 345 2.17 -6.68 -3.15
N GLY A 346 2.91 -5.83 -2.47
CA GLY A 346 3.89 -4.95 -3.08
C GLY A 346 5.29 -5.20 -2.54
N SER A 347 6.31 -5.08 -3.40
CA SER A 347 7.67 -5.47 -3.07
C SER A 347 8.73 -4.48 -3.56
N TYR A 348 9.93 -4.59 -3.00
CA TYR A 348 11.12 -3.90 -3.48
C TYR A 348 11.58 -4.36 -4.86
N ASP A 349 11.05 -5.48 -5.36
CA ASP A 349 11.22 -5.92 -6.75
C ASP A 349 10.49 -5.04 -7.78
N ARG A 350 9.88 -3.93 -7.36
CA ARG A 350 9.14 -2.95 -8.18
C ARG A 350 7.80 -3.45 -8.71
N ARG A 351 7.31 -4.59 -8.18
CA ARG A 351 6.10 -5.26 -8.68
C ARG A 351 5.01 -5.26 -7.62
N ILE A 352 3.76 -5.24 -8.11
CA ILE A 352 2.60 -5.59 -7.31
C ILE A 352 2.03 -6.87 -7.87
N ILE A 353 1.83 -7.87 -7.02
CA ILE A 353 1.26 -9.15 -7.40
C ILE A 353 -0.12 -9.30 -6.75
N PHE A 354 -1.09 -9.77 -7.53
CA PHE A 354 -2.39 -10.20 -7.04
C PHE A 354 -2.44 -11.72 -7.02
N TRP A 355 -2.88 -12.23 -5.89
CA TRP A 355 -2.97 -13.65 -5.58
C TRP A 355 -4.43 -14.04 -5.44
N ASP A 356 -4.83 -15.10 -6.13
CA ASP A 356 -6.13 -15.73 -5.98
C ASP A 356 -5.99 -17.00 -5.14
N LEU A 357 -6.35 -16.91 -3.87
CA LEU A 357 -6.21 -18.01 -2.93
C LEU A 357 -7.15 -19.18 -3.22
N SER A 358 -8.18 -19.00 -4.04
CA SER A 358 -9.08 -20.08 -4.44
C SER A 358 -8.38 -21.10 -5.35
N ARG A 359 -7.30 -20.67 -6.02
CA ARG A 359 -6.52 -21.49 -6.96
C ARG A 359 -5.36 -22.24 -6.30
N ILE A 360 -5.16 -22.09 -5.00
CA ILE A 360 -4.10 -22.80 -4.26
C ILE A 360 -4.30 -24.32 -4.41
N GLY A 361 -3.26 -25.00 -4.95
CA GLY A 361 -3.25 -26.43 -5.15
C GLY A 361 -3.91 -26.90 -6.44
N GLU A 362 -4.28 -26.01 -7.36
CA GLU A 362 -4.69 -26.37 -8.73
C GLU A 362 -3.52 -27.02 -9.48
N GLU A 363 -3.85 -28.02 -10.30
CA GLU A 363 -2.88 -28.66 -11.19
C GLU A 363 -2.60 -27.74 -12.38
N GLN A 364 -1.32 -27.50 -12.68
CA GLN A 364 -0.88 -26.71 -13.83
C GLN A 364 -0.27 -27.60 -14.92
N LEU A 365 -0.39 -27.17 -16.17
CA LEU A 365 0.39 -27.76 -17.27
C LEU A 365 1.87 -27.39 -17.10
N PRO A 366 2.82 -28.22 -17.60
CA PRO A 366 4.25 -27.94 -17.47
C PRO A 366 4.65 -26.56 -18.03
N ASP A 367 4.02 -26.10 -19.09
CA ASP A 367 4.31 -24.80 -19.73
C ASP A 367 3.79 -23.64 -18.84
N ASP A 368 2.67 -23.80 -18.15
CA ASP A 368 2.09 -22.79 -17.26
C ASP A 368 2.89 -22.63 -15.96
N CYS A 369 3.59 -23.70 -15.52
CA CYS A 369 4.46 -23.64 -14.33
C CYS A 369 5.64 -22.67 -14.47
N GLU A 370 6.05 -22.33 -15.71
CA GLU A 370 7.12 -21.36 -15.95
C GLU A 370 6.66 -19.91 -15.64
N ASP A 371 5.36 -19.64 -15.70
CA ASP A 371 4.78 -18.30 -15.45
C ASP A 371 4.51 -18.02 -13.96
N GLY A 372 4.66 -19.03 -13.09
CA GLY A 372 4.50 -18.91 -11.64
C GLY A 372 3.49 -19.91 -11.05
N PRO A 373 3.20 -19.81 -9.75
CA PRO A 373 2.24 -20.70 -9.08
C PRO A 373 0.80 -20.40 -9.52
N PRO A 374 -0.11 -21.38 -9.42
CA PRO A 374 -1.50 -21.24 -9.92
C PRO A 374 -2.28 -20.09 -9.25
N GLU A 375 -1.96 -19.77 -8.02
CA GLU A 375 -2.54 -18.66 -7.27
C GLU A 375 -2.04 -17.28 -7.69
N LEU A 376 -1.02 -17.16 -8.55
CA LEU A 376 -0.56 -15.88 -9.11
C LEU A 376 -1.54 -15.45 -10.20
N LEU A 377 -2.42 -14.48 -9.87
CA LEU A 377 -3.46 -14.00 -10.78
C LEU A 377 -2.95 -12.94 -11.75
N PHE A 378 -2.20 -11.96 -11.24
CA PHE A 378 -1.77 -10.79 -12.03
C PHE A 378 -0.50 -10.17 -11.44
N MET A 379 0.36 -9.65 -12.33
CA MET A 379 1.57 -8.94 -11.94
C MET A 379 1.64 -7.56 -12.62
N HIS A 380 1.64 -6.49 -11.81
CA HIS A 380 1.88 -5.13 -12.27
C HIS A 380 3.36 -4.79 -12.21
N GLY A 381 3.95 -4.42 -13.34
CA GLY A 381 5.39 -4.11 -13.48
C GLY A 381 5.66 -2.67 -13.94
N GLY A 382 4.77 -1.73 -13.65
CA GLY A 382 4.86 -0.35 -14.14
C GLY A 382 5.83 0.57 -13.39
N HIS A 383 6.36 0.16 -12.24
CA HIS A 383 7.30 0.97 -11.47
C HIS A 383 8.76 0.66 -11.80
N THR A 384 9.60 1.69 -11.70
CA THR A 384 11.05 1.62 -12.00
C THR A 384 11.93 1.65 -10.76
N ASN A 385 11.33 1.87 -9.58
CA ASN A 385 12.00 1.83 -8.28
C ASN A 385 11.13 1.11 -7.25
N HIS A 386 11.66 0.94 -6.03
CA HIS A 386 11.00 0.26 -4.93
C HIS A 386 9.59 0.79 -4.66
N LEU A 387 8.66 -0.14 -4.46
CA LEU A 387 7.29 0.22 -4.12
C LEU A 387 7.21 0.70 -2.67
N SER A 388 6.58 1.87 -2.48
CA SER A 388 6.37 2.45 -1.15
C SER A 388 5.04 1.99 -0.52
N ASP A 389 3.93 2.11 -1.24
CA ASP A 389 2.59 1.77 -0.74
C ASP A 389 1.63 1.58 -1.91
N PHE A 390 0.56 0.82 -1.71
CA PHE A 390 -0.55 0.72 -2.67
C PHE A 390 -1.88 0.63 -1.94
N SER A 391 -2.97 1.01 -2.59
CA SER A 391 -4.32 0.89 -2.04
C SER A 391 -5.37 0.62 -3.09
N TRP A 392 -6.36 -0.20 -2.73
CA TRP A 392 -7.55 -0.49 -3.53
C TRP A 392 -8.57 0.65 -3.45
N ASN A 393 -9.24 0.93 -4.56
CA ASN A 393 -10.41 1.80 -4.56
C ASN A 393 -11.61 1.01 -4.02
N LEU A 394 -12.37 1.62 -3.09
CA LEU A 394 -13.51 0.95 -2.45
C LEU A 394 -14.79 0.98 -3.30
N ASN A 395 -14.84 1.81 -4.35
CA ASN A 395 -16.04 2.05 -5.16
C ASN A 395 -15.92 1.50 -6.58
N GLU A 396 -14.68 1.43 -7.10
CA GLU A 396 -14.39 0.90 -8.43
C GLU A 396 -13.59 -0.39 -8.26
N PRO A 397 -14.18 -1.56 -8.53
CA PRO A 397 -13.48 -2.85 -8.42
C PRO A 397 -12.21 -2.87 -9.28
N TRP A 398 -11.17 -3.50 -8.77
CA TRP A 398 -9.89 -3.69 -9.43
C TRP A 398 -9.10 -2.41 -9.77
N LEU A 399 -9.60 -1.25 -9.32
CA LEU A 399 -8.87 0.00 -9.45
C LEU A 399 -7.91 0.17 -8.27
N VAL A 400 -6.65 0.41 -8.59
CA VAL A 400 -5.54 0.54 -7.62
C VAL A 400 -4.81 1.85 -7.82
N CYS A 401 -4.34 2.41 -6.71
CA CYS A 401 -3.35 3.47 -6.68
C CYS A 401 -2.08 2.90 -6.07
N SER A 402 -0.94 3.09 -6.72
CA SER A 402 0.38 2.67 -6.24
C SER A 402 1.38 3.82 -6.31
N ALA A 403 2.28 3.88 -5.33
CA ALA A 403 3.35 4.86 -5.24
C ALA A 403 4.68 4.16 -5.04
N ALA A 404 5.73 4.69 -5.66
CA ALA A 404 7.08 4.18 -5.57
C ALA A 404 8.09 5.32 -5.39
N GLU A 405 9.33 4.97 -5.09
CA GLU A 405 10.42 5.91 -4.86
C GLU A 405 10.92 6.62 -6.14
N ASP A 406 10.39 6.24 -7.31
CA ASP A 406 10.64 6.88 -8.60
C ASP A 406 9.86 8.19 -8.82
N ASN A 407 9.24 8.74 -7.78
CA ASN A 407 8.32 9.88 -7.81
C ASN A 407 7.03 9.62 -8.61
N LEU A 408 6.79 8.39 -9.07
CA LEU A 408 5.59 8.07 -9.81
C LEU A 408 4.46 7.63 -8.88
N ILE A 409 3.29 8.15 -9.15
CA ILE A 409 2.03 7.58 -8.71
C ILE A 409 1.34 7.00 -9.93
N GLN A 410 0.91 5.76 -9.81
CA GLN A 410 0.18 5.08 -10.86
C GLN A 410 -1.23 4.74 -10.38
N ILE A 411 -2.21 5.00 -11.25
CA ILE A 411 -3.61 4.65 -11.03
C ILE A 411 -4.00 3.73 -12.18
N TRP A 412 -4.36 2.51 -11.86
CA TRP A 412 -4.58 1.48 -12.86
C TRP A 412 -5.68 0.52 -12.46
N LYS A 413 -6.38 -0.01 -13.47
CA LYS A 413 -7.42 -1.02 -13.34
C LYS A 413 -7.03 -2.20 -14.21
N VAL A 414 -7.00 -3.39 -13.64
CA VAL A 414 -6.75 -4.63 -14.38
C VAL A 414 -7.84 -4.83 -15.42
N ALA A 415 -7.47 -5.36 -16.58
CA ALA A 415 -8.43 -5.63 -17.65
C ALA A 415 -9.50 -6.65 -17.19
N GLU A 416 -10.76 -6.35 -17.49
CA GLU A 416 -11.90 -7.21 -17.12
C GLU A 416 -11.76 -8.63 -17.69
N ALA A 417 -11.12 -8.76 -18.85
CA ALA A 417 -10.82 -10.06 -19.45
C ALA A 417 -9.87 -10.95 -18.60
N ILE A 418 -9.12 -10.37 -17.65
CA ILE A 418 -8.23 -11.13 -16.76
C ILE A 418 -8.93 -11.50 -15.46
N VAL A 419 -9.80 -10.61 -14.95
CA VAL A 419 -10.38 -10.71 -13.60
C VAL A 419 -11.90 -10.98 -13.63
N GLY A 420 -12.53 -10.93 -14.80
CA GLY A 420 -13.97 -11.23 -14.99
C GLY A 420 -14.24 -12.73 -14.96
N ASN A 421 -15.33 -13.13 -14.33
CA ASN A 421 -15.76 -14.54 -14.23
C ASN A 421 -16.37 -15.11 -15.53
N ASP A 422 -16.38 -14.36 -16.64
CA ASP A 422 -17.11 -14.72 -17.88
C ASP A 422 -16.35 -15.68 -18.83
N ILE A 423 -15.21 -16.24 -18.39
CA ILE A 423 -14.44 -17.17 -19.25
C ILE A 423 -15.15 -18.50 -19.45
N ASP A 424 -16.04 -18.91 -18.55
CA ASP A 424 -16.71 -20.22 -18.64
C ASP A 424 -17.94 -20.27 -19.58
N ASP A 425 -18.58 -19.14 -19.91
CA ASP A 425 -19.81 -19.15 -20.71
C ASP A 425 -19.58 -19.07 -22.24
N VAL A 426 -18.41 -18.60 -22.70
CA VAL A 426 -18.14 -18.42 -24.14
C VAL A 426 -17.48 -19.64 -24.80
N LEU A 427 -16.73 -20.44 -24.02
CA LEU A 427 -15.98 -21.56 -24.57
C LEU A 427 -16.80 -22.86 -24.75
N VAL A 428 -17.94 -23.00 -24.09
CA VAL A 428 -18.77 -24.22 -24.19
C VAL A 428 -19.69 -24.19 -25.41
N GLU A 429 -20.23 -23.02 -25.79
CA GLU A 429 -21.12 -22.93 -26.96
C GLU A 429 -20.37 -22.93 -28.31
N GLU A 430 -19.12 -22.52 -28.38
CA GLU A 430 -18.30 -22.56 -29.58
C GLU A 430 -17.68 -23.95 -29.86
N LEU A 431 -17.59 -24.83 -28.87
CA LEU A 431 -17.06 -26.19 -29.02
C LEU A 431 -18.14 -27.21 -29.41
N GLU A 432 -19.40 -26.84 -29.40
CA GLU A 432 -20.54 -27.71 -29.82
C GLU A 432 -21.04 -27.44 -31.27
N GLN A 433 -20.37 -26.59 -32.05
CA GLN A 433 -20.60 -26.41 -33.50
C GLN A 433 -19.48 -27.02 -34.34
#